data_7401e313a0705b989941c10b2fa32417
#
_entry.id   7401e313a0705b989941c10b2fa32417
#
_cell.length_a   1.000
_cell.length_b   1.000
_cell.length_c   1.000
_cell.angle_alpha   90.00
_cell.angle_beta   90.00
_cell.angle_gamma   90.00
#
_symmetry.space_group_name_H-M   'P 1'
#
loop_
_entity.id
_entity.type
_entity.pdbx_description
1 polymer ?
#
loop_
_entity_poly.entity_id
_entity_poly.type
_entity_poly.pdbx_seq_one_letter_code
_entity_poly.pdbx_strand_id
1 'polypeptide(L)'
;MERIVNTELGVIREPLRAPFGFKGGTLSELWQTAVRLTLDSGASGMGVGVQSVLWSDPVTFCACDEAGGNERMLAVTRRALELLQGQAFTDPPGMTAGLVPELLAFARRLLGRADVPQTFVLNALVPVDFALWQLWNAKRGNGTFDALCASFCPELTNREKELGSIPLITYHTPEDELHALLEDGAFLLKVKIGSDPEKNGDPEAMLAWDIGRLRTVHTAAAGFTTPYTECGRPVYYLDANGRYPDREFLLRFLDAADKMDALERIVLLEEPFAGDRPEPVHGLPVRVAGDESAHSAQDVACXXXXIACKPIAKTLSVTLEMVRAAQKSGAACFCADLTVPPALLDWNMSLAARLPRVPGLRVGVVESNGPQNYTDWRRLDAMCAAPGAAWRTPQNGVYRLDGGFYGESGIFAPLPAYADTLRPV
;
A
#
# COMPACT_ATOMS: atom_id res chain seq x y z
N MET A 1 32.10 -13.82 -3.79
CA MET A 1 30.74 -13.22 -3.70
C MET A 1 29.83 -14.28 -3.10
N GLU A 2 29.16 -13.95 -2.00
CA GLU A 2 28.31 -14.91 -1.30
C GLU A 2 27.10 -15.29 -2.15
N ARG A 3 26.64 -16.55 -1.99
CA ARG A 3 25.53 -17.09 -2.79
C ARG A 3 24.36 -17.46 -1.89
N ILE A 4 23.16 -17.32 -2.41
CA ILE A 4 21.94 -17.79 -1.75
C ILE A 4 21.92 -19.32 -1.87
N VAL A 5 22.06 -20.01 -0.74
CA VAL A 5 22.16 -21.49 -0.73
C VAL A 5 20.93 -22.18 -0.16
N ASN A 6 20.03 -21.42 0.47
CA ASN A 6 18.78 -21.99 0.97
C ASN A 6 17.66 -20.96 0.84
N THR A 7 16.50 -21.45 0.39
CA THR A 7 15.27 -20.64 0.26
C THR A 7 14.13 -21.38 0.91
N GLU A 8 13.33 -20.63 1.71
CA GLU A 8 12.20 -21.20 2.44
C GLU A 8 10.98 -20.32 2.26
N LEU A 9 9.79 -20.93 2.32
CA LEU A 9 8.50 -20.27 2.11
C LEU A 9 7.49 -20.77 3.15
N GLY A 10 6.72 -19.84 3.72
CA GLY A 10 5.64 -20.15 4.66
C GLY A 10 4.41 -19.31 4.34
N VAL A 11 3.25 -19.76 4.80
CA VAL A 11 1.98 -19.05 4.61
C VAL A 11 1.17 -19.08 5.91
N ILE A 12 0.56 -17.95 6.24
CA ILE A 12 -0.43 -17.83 7.32
C ILE A 12 -1.69 -17.23 6.68
N ARG A 13 -2.83 -17.88 6.88
CA ARG A 13 -4.12 -17.39 6.37
C ARG A 13 -4.83 -16.64 7.49
N GLU A 14 -5.16 -15.37 7.24
CA GLU A 14 -5.76 -14.50 8.26
C GLU A 14 -7.16 -14.09 7.87
N PRO A 15 -8.17 -14.45 8.67
CA PRO A 15 -9.54 -14.06 8.37
C PRO A 15 -9.76 -12.57 8.61
N LEU A 16 -10.60 -11.97 7.78
CA LEU A 16 -11.06 -10.60 7.97
C LEU A 16 -12.30 -10.59 8.87
N ARG A 17 -12.49 -9.48 9.59
CA ARG A 17 -13.62 -9.28 10.51
C ARG A 17 -14.97 -9.33 9.78
N ALA A 18 -14.98 -8.83 8.56
CA ALA A 18 -16.15 -8.85 7.68
C ALA A 18 -15.66 -8.89 6.22
N PRO A 19 -16.47 -9.41 5.31
CA PRO A 19 -16.08 -9.39 3.90
C PRO A 19 -15.81 -7.96 3.43
N PHE A 20 -14.71 -7.78 2.71
CA PHE A 20 -14.22 -6.47 2.28
C PHE A 20 -14.23 -6.42 0.74
N GLY A 21 -15.07 -5.54 0.19
CA GLY A 21 -15.33 -5.48 -1.26
C GLY A 21 -14.73 -4.25 -1.94
N PHE A 22 -14.12 -4.46 -3.11
CA PHE A 22 -13.68 -3.41 -4.03
C PHE A 22 -13.40 -4.04 -5.41
N LYS A 23 -13.37 -3.23 -6.46
CA LYS A 23 -13.08 -3.70 -7.84
C LYS A 23 -13.95 -4.87 -8.29
N GLY A 24 -15.17 -4.97 -7.75
CA GLY A 24 -16.10 -6.03 -8.14
C GLY A 24 -15.88 -7.38 -7.48
N GLY A 25 -14.90 -7.51 -6.60
CA GLY A 25 -14.66 -8.73 -5.83
C GLY A 25 -14.86 -8.52 -4.34
N THR A 26 -14.76 -9.60 -3.57
CA THR A 26 -14.90 -9.54 -2.10
C THR A 26 -13.86 -10.47 -1.47
N LEU A 27 -13.10 -9.93 -0.52
CA LEU A 27 -12.11 -10.68 0.27
C LEU A 27 -12.73 -11.13 1.58
N SER A 28 -12.43 -12.36 2.01
CA SER A 28 -12.80 -12.88 3.32
C SER A 28 -11.59 -13.19 4.19
N GLU A 29 -10.43 -13.33 3.59
CA GLU A 29 -9.16 -13.58 4.29
C GLU A 29 -8.00 -12.97 3.49
N LEU A 30 -6.85 -12.83 4.12
CA LEU A 30 -5.62 -12.45 3.45
C LEU A 30 -4.54 -13.47 3.79
N TRP A 31 -3.77 -13.88 2.77
CA TRP A 31 -2.65 -14.79 2.95
C TRP A 31 -1.39 -13.97 3.18
N GLN A 32 -0.76 -14.18 4.34
CA GLN A 32 0.54 -13.59 4.64
C GLN A 32 1.60 -14.62 4.25
N THR A 33 2.53 -14.22 3.39
CA THR A 33 3.62 -15.08 2.95
C THR A 33 4.91 -14.67 3.66
N ALA A 34 5.67 -15.66 4.13
CA ALA A 34 6.98 -15.44 4.75
C ALA A 34 8.03 -16.13 3.89
N VAL A 35 9.16 -15.45 3.69
CA VAL A 35 10.29 -15.97 2.92
C VAL A 35 11.55 -15.84 3.77
N ARG A 36 12.40 -16.86 3.75
CA ARG A 36 13.76 -16.76 4.31
C ARG A 36 14.77 -17.13 3.23
N LEU A 37 15.80 -16.29 3.10
CA LEU A 37 16.96 -16.52 2.23
C LEU A 37 18.18 -16.67 3.11
N THR A 38 19.03 -17.66 2.83
CA THR A 38 20.26 -17.89 3.58
C THR A 38 21.45 -17.95 2.62
N LEU A 39 22.52 -17.23 2.99
CA LEU A 39 23.77 -17.21 2.23
C LEU A 39 24.69 -18.33 2.66
N ASP A 40 25.68 -18.66 1.82
CA ASP A 40 26.71 -19.68 2.11
C ASP A 40 27.56 -19.29 3.34
N SER A 41 27.57 -18.03 3.75
CA SER A 41 28.22 -17.58 4.99
C SER A 41 27.37 -17.85 6.24
N GLY A 42 26.12 -18.28 6.07
CA GLY A 42 25.18 -18.46 7.18
C GLY A 42 24.32 -17.25 7.47
N ALA A 43 24.62 -16.10 6.89
CA ALA A 43 23.76 -14.89 7.05
C ALA A 43 22.40 -15.17 6.45
N SER A 44 21.33 -14.74 7.12
CA SER A 44 19.98 -14.95 6.63
C SER A 44 19.13 -13.68 6.74
N GLY A 45 18.13 -13.59 5.87
CA GLY A 45 17.15 -12.51 5.89
C GLY A 45 15.75 -13.06 5.70
N MET A 46 14.80 -12.53 6.46
CA MET A 46 13.41 -12.96 6.37
C MET A 46 12.51 -11.79 6.04
N GLY A 47 11.66 -11.97 5.02
CA GLY A 47 10.67 -10.98 4.61
C GLY A 47 9.26 -11.54 4.70
N VAL A 48 8.31 -10.64 4.91
CA VAL A 48 6.88 -10.97 4.96
C VAL A 48 6.16 -10.15 3.90
N GLY A 49 5.12 -10.70 3.32
CA GLY A 49 4.24 -10.00 2.38
C GLY A 49 2.80 -10.41 2.60
N VAL A 50 1.87 -9.63 2.06
CA VAL A 50 0.45 -9.99 2.01
C VAL A 50 0.05 -10.15 0.55
N GLN A 51 -0.60 -11.26 0.24
CA GLN A 51 -1.14 -11.49 -1.09
C GLN A 51 -2.48 -10.76 -1.21
N SER A 52 -2.56 -9.86 -2.17
CA SER A 52 -3.79 -9.13 -2.47
C SER A 52 -4.09 -9.25 -3.97
N VAL A 53 -4.58 -10.43 -4.35
CA VAL A 53 -4.85 -10.76 -5.75
C VAL A 53 -5.91 -9.80 -6.32
N LEU A 54 -6.95 -9.50 -5.53
CA LEU A 54 -8.03 -8.60 -5.98
C LEU A 54 -7.50 -7.19 -6.33
N TRP A 55 -6.54 -6.67 -5.53
CA TRP A 55 -5.93 -5.38 -5.83
C TRP A 55 -5.04 -5.46 -7.08
N SER A 56 -4.21 -6.50 -7.15
CA SER A 56 -3.11 -6.58 -8.13
C SER A 56 -3.56 -7.13 -9.49
N ASP A 57 -4.59 -7.98 -9.52
CA ASP A 57 -5.14 -8.58 -10.75
C ASP A 57 -6.58 -9.06 -10.50
N PRO A 58 -7.55 -8.14 -10.54
CA PRO A 58 -8.95 -8.53 -10.30
C PRO A 58 -9.49 -9.55 -11.29
N VAL A 59 -8.95 -9.61 -12.52
CA VAL A 59 -9.35 -10.62 -13.52
C VAL A 59 -9.02 -12.02 -13.00
N THR A 60 -7.79 -12.21 -12.51
CA THR A 60 -7.38 -13.49 -11.93
C THR A 60 -8.22 -13.82 -10.67
N PHE A 61 -8.47 -12.82 -9.82
CA PHE A 61 -9.26 -13.04 -8.60
C PHE A 61 -10.67 -13.55 -8.95
N CYS A 62 -11.33 -12.89 -9.89
CA CYS A 62 -12.72 -13.25 -10.27
C CYS A 62 -12.78 -14.59 -11.02
N ALA A 63 -11.74 -14.94 -11.77
CA ALA A 63 -11.70 -16.18 -12.55
C ALA A 63 -11.38 -17.41 -11.70
N CYS A 64 -10.65 -17.25 -10.60
CA CYS A 64 -10.03 -18.37 -9.87
C CYS A 64 -10.56 -18.56 -8.44
N ASP A 65 -11.52 -17.80 -8.01
CA ASP A 65 -11.90 -17.60 -6.61
C ASP A 65 -10.73 -17.09 -5.73
N GLU A 66 -11.01 -16.80 -4.48
CA GLU A 66 -10.05 -16.19 -3.56
C GLU A 66 -8.85 -17.11 -3.29
N ALA A 67 -9.11 -18.38 -2.98
CA ALA A 67 -8.04 -19.33 -2.65
C ALA A 67 -7.21 -19.67 -3.90
N GLY A 68 -7.88 -19.92 -5.03
CA GLY A 68 -7.18 -20.25 -6.28
C GLY A 68 -6.30 -19.10 -6.79
N GLY A 69 -6.76 -17.87 -6.63
CA GLY A 69 -5.96 -16.69 -6.95
C GLY A 69 -4.70 -16.60 -6.08
N ASN A 70 -4.87 -16.81 -4.77
CA ASN A 70 -3.76 -16.78 -3.82
C ASN A 70 -2.75 -17.92 -4.09
N GLU A 71 -3.22 -19.12 -4.43
CA GLU A 71 -2.32 -20.22 -4.79
C GLU A 71 -1.47 -19.90 -6.02
N ARG A 72 -2.05 -19.21 -7.01
CA ARG A 72 -1.33 -18.81 -8.21
C ARG A 72 -0.30 -17.73 -7.90
N MET A 73 -0.64 -16.77 -7.05
CA MET A 73 0.33 -15.76 -6.63
C MET A 73 1.47 -16.40 -5.82
N LEU A 74 1.15 -17.35 -4.94
CA LEU A 74 2.14 -18.09 -4.16
C LEU A 74 3.09 -18.88 -5.08
N ALA A 75 2.58 -19.41 -6.20
CA ALA A 75 3.41 -20.10 -7.19
C ALA A 75 4.45 -19.15 -7.82
N VAL A 76 4.09 -17.86 -8.00
CA VAL A 76 5.04 -16.85 -8.50
C VAL A 76 6.13 -16.58 -7.45
N THR A 77 5.74 -16.47 -6.16
CA THR A 77 6.71 -16.32 -5.07
C THR A 77 7.67 -17.53 -5.02
N ARG A 78 7.12 -18.74 -5.12
CA ARG A 78 7.94 -19.97 -5.16
C ARG A 78 8.91 -19.94 -6.32
N ARG A 79 8.44 -19.55 -7.51
CA ARG A 79 9.30 -19.46 -8.70
C ARG A 79 10.44 -18.45 -8.50
N ALA A 80 10.17 -17.33 -7.83
CA ALA A 80 11.22 -16.35 -7.50
C ALA A 80 12.31 -17.00 -6.63
N LEU A 81 11.91 -17.81 -5.65
CA LEU A 81 12.85 -18.48 -4.76
C LEU A 81 13.70 -19.52 -5.51
N GLU A 82 13.08 -20.28 -6.43
CA GLU A 82 13.80 -21.21 -7.29
C GLU A 82 14.87 -20.49 -8.13
N LEU A 83 14.51 -19.32 -8.69
CA LEU A 83 15.43 -18.53 -9.51
C LEU A 83 16.58 -17.94 -8.68
N LEU A 84 16.35 -17.64 -7.41
CA LEU A 84 17.38 -17.09 -6.53
C LEU A 84 18.36 -18.14 -6.01
N GLN A 85 17.96 -19.41 -5.97
CA GLN A 85 18.80 -20.50 -5.46
C GLN A 85 20.12 -20.57 -6.27
N GLY A 86 21.24 -20.46 -5.59
CA GLY A 86 22.56 -20.46 -6.20
C GLY A 86 23.04 -19.13 -6.76
N GLN A 87 22.18 -18.11 -6.79
CA GLN A 87 22.56 -16.80 -7.30
C GLN A 87 23.50 -16.07 -6.33
N ALA A 88 24.40 -15.28 -6.89
CA ALA A 88 25.27 -14.41 -6.10
C ALA A 88 24.45 -13.26 -5.52
N PHE A 89 24.59 -13.00 -4.24
CA PHE A 89 23.90 -11.88 -3.59
C PHE A 89 24.61 -10.56 -3.94
N THR A 90 23.89 -9.64 -4.50
CA THR A 90 24.42 -8.31 -4.88
C THR A 90 23.73 -7.22 -4.06
N ASP A 91 22.68 -6.63 -4.57
CA ASP A 91 21.90 -5.59 -3.90
C ASP A 91 20.40 -5.84 -4.14
N PRO A 92 19.54 -5.46 -3.19
CA PRO A 92 18.11 -5.76 -3.33
C PRO A 92 17.45 -5.19 -4.58
N PRO A 93 17.66 -3.90 -4.96
CA PRO A 93 16.99 -3.39 -6.17
C PRO A 93 17.39 -4.12 -7.44
N GLY A 94 18.69 -4.37 -7.63
CA GLY A 94 19.16 -5.07 -8.82
C GLY A 94 18.63 -6.50 -8.91
N MET A 95 18.63 -7.21 -7.77
CA MET A 95 18.12 -8.59 -7.75
C MET A 95 16.60 -8.61 -7.99
N THR A 96 15.85 -7.73 -7.36
CA THR A 96 14.39 -7.65 -7.56
C THR A 96 14.05 -7.31 -9.01
N ALA A 97 14.72 -6.30 -9.57
CA ALA A 97 14.50 -5.92 -10.98
C ALA A 97 14.81 -7.07 -11.93
N GLY A 98 15.87 -7.84 -11.65
CA GLY A 98 16.27 -8.99 -12.49
C GLY A 98 15.24 -10.12 -12.50
N LEU A 99 14.44 -10.26 -11.45
CA LEU A 99 13.42 -11.31 -11.36
C LEU A 99 12.15 -10.97 -12.16
N VAL A 100 11.78 -9.70 -12.26
CA VAL A 100 10.47 -9.28 -12.78
C VAL A 100 10.17 -9.83 -14.19
N PRO A 101 11.07 -9.73 -15.19
CA PRO A 101 10.72 -10.19 -16.54
C PRO A 101 10.42 -11.68 -16.61
N GLU A 102 11.24 -12.51 -15.96
CA GLU A 102 11.03 -13.97 -15.95
C GLU A 102 9.75 -14.34 -15.20
N LEU A 103 9.48 -13.67 -14.07
CA LEU A 103 8.28 -13.95 -13.29
C LEU A 103 7.02 -13.49 -14.02
N LEU A 104 7.09 -12.40 -14.77
CA LEU A 104 5.94 -11.95 -15.57
C LEU A 104 5.67 -12.95 -16.69
N ALA A 105 6.72 -13.46 -17.35
CA ALA A 105 6.56 -14.51 -18.35
C ALA A 105 6.00 -15.80 -17.72
N PHE A 106 6.47 -16.15 -16.53
CA PHE A 106 5.96 -17.32 -15.79
C PHE A 106 4.48 -17.13 -15.43
N ALA A 107 4.11 -15.97 -14.88
CA ALA A 107 2.71 -15.68 -14.48
C ALA A 107 1.78 -15.73 -15.69
N ARG A 108 2.19 -15.19 -16.84
CA ARG A 108 1.41 -15.26 -18.07
C ARG A 108 1.14 -16.71 -18.50
N ARG A 109 2.16 -17.57 -18.44
CA ARG A 109 1.97 -19.01 -18.74
C ARG A 109 1.06 -19.68 -17.72
N LEU A 110 1.27 -19.40 -16.43
CA LEU A 110 0.51 -19.99 -15.33
C LEU A 110 -0.98 -19.64 -15.41
N LEU A 111 -1.28 -18.38 -15.77
CA LEU A 111 -2.65 -17.87 -15.84
C LEU A 111 -3.26 -18.00 -17.24
N GLY A 112 -2.48 -18.41 -18.24
CA GLY A 112 -2.97 -18.61 -19.60
C GLY A 112 -3.39 -17.32 -20.31
N ARG A 113 -2.82 -16.15 -19.91
CA ARG A 113 -3.21 -14.86 -20.50
C ARG A 113 -2.00 -13.94 -20.59
N ALA A 114 -2.00 -13.12 -21.66
CA ALA A 114 -0.87 -12.25 -21.96
C ALA A 114 -0.90 -10.92 -21.19
N ASP A 115 -2.08 -10.53 -20.72
CA ASP A 115 -2.36 -9.22 -20.12
C ASP A 115 -2.23 -9.21 -18.59
N VAL A 116 -1.47 -10.16 -18.02
CA VAL A 116 -1.23 -10.21 -16.57
C VAL A 116 -0.53 -8.91 -16.13
N PRO A 117 -1.11 -8.16 -15.17
CA PRO A 117 -0.49 -6.91 -14.72
C PRO A 117 0.82 -7.15 -13.98
N GLN A 118 1.75 -6.21 -14.11
CA GLN A 118 3.02 -6.27 -13.38
C GLN A 118 2.78 -6.24 -11.85
N THR A 119 1.73 -5.57 -11.40
CA THR A 119 1.34 -5.51 -9.99
C THR A 119 1.16 -6.90 -9.38
N PHE A 120 0.65 -7.88 -10.14
CA PHE A 120 0.50 -9.26 -9.67
C PHE A 120 1.86 -9.87 -9.30
N VAL A 121 2.87 -9.65 -10.15
CA VAL A 121 4.22 -10.15 -9.91
C VAL A 121 4.91 -9.37 -8.79
N LEU A 122 4.76 -8.04 -8.77
CA LEU A 122 5.38 -7.22 -7.72
C LEU A 122 4.83 -7.59 -6.34
N ASN A 123 3.51 -7.83 -6.25
CA ASN A 123 2.91 -8.22 -4.97
C ASN A 123 3.44 -9.60 -4.51
N ALA A 124 3.57 -10.55 -5.43
CA ALA A 124 4.17 -11.85 -5.13
C ALA A 124 5.63 -11.74 -4.66
N LEU A 125 6.36 -10.70 -5.14
CA LEU A 125 7.76 -10.48 -4.81
C LEU A 125 7.99 -9.75 -3.48
N VAL A 126 6.96 -9.17 -2.87
CA VAL A 126 7.14 -8.38 -1.63
C VAL A 126 7.92 -9.13 -0.55
N PRO A 127 7.55 -10.38 -0.16
CA PRO A 127 8.31 -11.06 0.88
C PRO A 127 9.74 -11.40 0.45
N VAL A 128 9.97 -11.63 -0.84
CA VAL A 128 11.32 -11.90 -1.38
C VAL A 128 12.16 -10.63 -1.29
N ASP A 129 11.63 -9.51 -1.71
CA ASP A 129 12.31 -8.22 -1.68
C ASP A 129 12.70 -7.84 -0.24
N PHE A 130 11.76 -7.97 0.70
CA PHE A 130 12.07 -7.68 2.10
C PHE A 130 13.12 -8.64 2.67
N ALA A 131 13.12 -9.93 2.24
CA ALA A 131 14.18 -10.86 2.66
C ALA A 131 15.55 -10.43 2.10
N LEU A 132 15.61 -9.92 0.87
CA LEU A 132 16.84 -9.38 0.29
C LEU A 132 17.32 -8.14 1.09
N TRP A 133 16.40 -7.26 1.48
CA TRP A 133 16.74 -6.08 2.31
C TRP A 133 17.24 -6.49 3.70
N GLN A 134 16.67 -7.55 4.27
CA GLN A 134 17.15 -8.12 5.53
C GLN A 134 18.57 -8.66 5.39
N LEU A 135 18.86 -9.38 4.30
CA LEU A 135 20.21 -9.87 4.01
C LEU A 135 21.20 -8.72 3.85
N TRP A 136 20.78 -7.68 3.11
CA TRP A 136 21.63 -6.48 2.92
C TRP A 136 21.98 -5.86 4.28
N ASN A 137 20.99 -5.75 5.16
CA ASN A 137 21.18 -5.21 6.49
C ASN A 137 22.07 -6.12 7.36
N ALA A 138 21.85 -7.42 7.31
CA ALA A 138 22.63 -8.39 8.10
C ALA A 138 24.13 -8.31 7.76
N LYS A 139 24.45 -8.05 6.49
CA LYS A 139 25.84 -7.91 6.05
C LYS A 139 26.47 -6.58 6.46
N ARG A 140 25.68 -5.54 6.70
CA ARG A 140 26.20 -4.20 7.07
C ARG A 140 26.13 -3.90 8.56
N GLY A 141 25.19 -4.54 9.27
CA GLY A 141 25.06 -4.38 10.71
C GLY A 141 24.51 -3.03 11.16
N ASN A 142 23.91 -2.25 10.27
CA ASN A 142 23.47 -0.89 10.59
C ASN A 142 22.07 -0.82 11.24
N GLY A 143 21.17 -1.69 10.89
CA GLY A 143 19.90 -1.89 11.59
C GLY A 143 18.84 -0.80 11.49
N THR A 144 19.01 0.23 10.65
CA THR A 144 18.06 1.33 10.57
C THR A 144 17.64 1.63 9.13
N PHE A 145 16.42 2.15 8.99
CA PHE A 145 15.93 2.61 7.68
C PHE A 145 16.74 3.81 7.17
N ASP A 146 17.27 4.66 8.08
CA ASP A 146 18.11 5.78 7.68
C ASP A 146 19.39 5.31 6.99
N ALA A 147 20.00 4.22 7.47
CA ALA A 147 21.18 3.64 6.84
C ALA A 147 20.86 3.09 5.43
N LEU A 148 19.66 2.52 5.28
CA LEU A 148 19.15 2.08 3.97
C LEU A 148 18.97 3.29 3.04
N CYS A 149 18.29 4.34 3.52
CA CYS A 149 18.07 5.55 2.72
C CYS A 149 19.39 6.18 2.29
N ALA A 150 20.36 6.30 3.20
CA ALA A 150 21.66 6.88 2.87
C ALA A 150 22.35 6.16 1.70
N SER A 151 22.07 4.86 1.53
CA SER A 151 22.69 4.05 0.47
C SER A 151 21.89 4.08 -0.85
N PHE A 152 20.55 4.11 -0.78
CA PHE A 152 19.72 3.88 -1.96
C PHE A 152 18.78 5.03 -2.33
N CYS A 153 18.47 5.91 -1.39
CA CYS A 153 17.59 7.06 -1.65
C CYS A 153 17.98 8.21 -0.71
N PRO A 154 19.18 8.77 -0.90
CA PRO A 154 19.73 9.78 0.04
C PRO A 154 18.91 11.06 0.10
N GLU A 155 17.98 11.24 -0.83
CA GLU A 155 17.04 12.37 -0.83
C GLU A 155 16.02 12.28 0.32
N LEU A 156 15.80 11.09 0.88
CA LEU A 156 14.84 10.87 1.97
C LEU A 156 15.47 11.23 3.32
N THR A 157 15.47 12.53 3.63
CA THR A 157 16.13 13.06 4.85
C THR A 157 15.14 13.51 5.93
N ASN A 158 13.85 13.57 5.64
CA ASN A 158 12.86 14.00 6.63
C ASN A 158 12.78 13.00 7.79
N ARG A 159 12.40 13.52 8.95
CA ARG A 159 12.08 12.69 10.14
C ARG A 159 10.86 13.31 10.81
N GLU A 160 9.69 12.84 10.41
CA GLU A 160 8.43 13.29 11.03
C GLU A 160 8.34 12.80 12.47
N LYS A 161 7.83 13.63 13.36
CA LYS A 161 7.57 13.23 14.76
C LYS A 161 6.20 12.57 14.90
N GLU A 162 5.34 12.81 13.92
CA GLU A 162 4.00 12.26 13.88
C GLU A 162 3.66 11.90 12.44
N LEU A 163 2.84 10.86 12.26
CA LEU A 163 2.24 10.54 10.96
C LEU A 163 0.73 10.54 11.13
N GLY A 164 0.04 11.29 10.29
CA GLY A 164 -1.42 11.24 10.25
C GLY A 164 -1.90 9.87 9.81
N SER A 165 -2.85 9.33 10.55
CA SER A 165 -3.53 8.11 10.18
C SER A 165 -4.56 8.42 9.11
N ILE A 166 -4.66 7.54 8.10
CA ILE A 166 -5.66 7.65 7.02
C ILE A 166 -6.66 6.51 7.20
N PRO A 167 -7.77 6.74 7.90
CA PRO A 167 -8.80 5.69 8.00
C PRO A 167 -9.55 5.54 6.68
N LEU A 168 -10.00 4.33 6.42
CA LEU A 168 -10.74 3.98 5.21
C LEU A 168 -12.24 4.09 5.44
N ILE A 169 -12.90 4.92 4.65
CA ILE A 169 -14.36 5.05 4.61
C ILE A 169 -14.83 4.28 3.39
N THR A 170 -15.31 3.07 3.62
CA THR A 170 -15.78 2.18 2.55
C THR A 170 -17.17 2.62 2.05
N TYR A 171 -17.68 1.93 1.03
CA TYR A 171 -19.05 2.15 0.55
C TYR A 171 -20.10 1.95 1.65
N HIS A 172 -19.80 1.12 2.64
CA HIS A 172 -20.77 0.70 3.67
C HIS A 172 -20.45 1.21 5.08
N THR A 173 -19.39 2.01 5.25
CA THR A 173 -19.06 2.58 6.57
C THR A 173 -20.25 3.42 7.07
N PRO A 174 -20.84 3.08 8.21
CA PRO A 174 -22.01 3.81 8.71
C PRO A 174 -21.64 5.17 9.29
N GLU A 175 -22.64 6.04 9.45
CA GLU A 175 -22.40 7.41 9.91
C GLU A 175 -21.87 7.48 11.34
N ASP A 176 -22.29 6.57 12.21
CA ASP A 176 -21.80 6.53 13.60
C ASP A 176 -20.32 6.15 13.65
N GLU A 177 -19.88 5.22 12.79
CA GLU A 177 -18.45 4.89 12.69
C GLU A 177 -17.65 6.09 12.15
N LEU A 178 -18.19 6.79 11.14
CA LEU A 178 -17.56 8.00 10.60
C LEU A 178 -17.42 9.07 11.68
N HIS A 179 -18.47 9.29 12.49
CA HIS A 179 -18.42 10.25 13.60
C HIS A 179 -17.38 9.82 14.64
N ALA A 180 -17.32 8.53 14.98
CA ALA A 180 -16.32 8.01 15.94
C ALA A 180 -14.90 8.27 15.45
N LEU A 181 -14.63 8.06 14.15
CA LEU A 181 -13.32 8.35 13.57
C LEU A 181 -12.96 9.83 13.69
N LEU A 182 -13.93 10.71 13.41
CA LEU A 182 -13.73 12.16 13.53
C LEU A 182 -13.49 12.59 14.99
N GLU A 183 -14.23 12.01 15.93
CA GLU A 183 -14.06 12.26 17.36
C GLU A 183 -12.68 11.78 17.85
N ASP A 184 -12.17 10.70 17.26
CA ASP A 184 -10.82 10.19 17.55
C ASP A 184 -9.73 10.99 16.81
N GLY A 185 -10.10 12.10 16.15
CA GLY A 185 -9.15 13.04 15.56
C GLY A 185 -8.78 12.79 14.11
N ALA A 186 -9.48 11.90 13.40
CA ALA A 186 -9.21 11.65 11.98
C ALA A 186 -9.41 12.96 11.19
N PHE A 187 -8.41 13.30 10.38
CA PHE A 187 -8.41 14.56 9.63
C PHE A 187 -8.16 14.37 8.14
N LEU A 188 -7.66 13.23 7.70
CA LEU A 188 -7.53 12.87 6.28
C LEU A 188 -8.33 11.58 6.08
N LEU A 189 -9.52 11.72 5.51
CA LEU A 189 -10.47 10.61 5.36
C LEU A 189 -10.32 10.04 3.95
N LYS A 190 -9.90 8.76 3.84
CA LYS A 190 -9.87 8.07 2.54
C LYS A 190 -11.29 7.56 2.26
N VAL A 191 -11.93 8.13 1.27
CA VAL A 191 -13.33 7.83 0.92
C VAL A 191 -13.36 7.06 -0.40
N LYS A 192 -13.91 5.85 -0.36
CA LYS A 192 -14.13 5.06 -1.58
C LYS A 192 -15.27 5.68 -2.39
N ILE A 193 -15.01 5.92 -3.68
CA ILE A 193 -16.00 6.37 -4.67
C ILE A 193 -15.96 5.40 -5.85
N GLY A 194 -16.84 5.58 -6.83
CA GLY A 194 -16.97 4.63 -7.93
C GLY A 194 -17.83 3.44 -7.56
N SER A 195 -18.81 3.65 -6.69
CA SER A 195 -19.75 2.61 -6.26
C SER A 195 -20.66 2.16 -7.41
N ASP A 196 -21.08 0.90 -7.38
CA ASP A 196 -22.08 0.36 -8.32
C ASP A 196 -23.25 -0.15 -7.46
N PRO A 197 -24.12 0.75 -7.00
CA PRO A 197 -25.13 0.40 -6.01
C PRO A 197 -26.18 -0.59 -6.55
N GLU A 198 -26.46 -0.53 -7.84
CA GLU A 198 -27.44 -1.42 -8.50
C GLU A 198 -26.80 -2.68 -9.08
N LYS A 199 -25.48 -2.79 -9.06
CA LYS A 199 -24.68 -3.88 -9.64
C LYS A 199 -25.00 -4.12 -11.13
N ASN A 200 -25.25 -3.02 -11.85
CA ASN A 200 -25.60 -3.07 -13.28
C ASN A 200 -24.68 -2.21 -14.15
N GLY A 201 -23.67 -1.58 -13.52
CA GLY A 201 -22.69 -0.73 -14.22
C GLY A 201 -23.25 0.60 -14.69
N ASP A 202 -24.36 1.07 -14.12
CA ASP A 202 -24.97 2.36 -14.52
C ASP A 202 -24.12 3.52 -13.98
N PRO A 203 -23.47 4.30 -14.86
CA PRO A 203 -22.62 5.42 -14.41
C PRO A 203 -23.41 6.57 -13.80
N GLU A 204 -24.68 6.77 -14.15
CA GLU A 204 -25.51 7.80 -13.53
C GLU A 204 -25.86 7.43 -12.08
N ALA A 205 -26.18 6.17 -11.84
CA ALA A 205 -26.43 5.67 -10.47
C ALA A 205 -25.14 5.76 -9.62
N MET A 206 -23.98 5.42 -10.21
CA MET A 206 -22.69 5.57 -9.56
C MET A 206 -22.43 7.02 -9.17
N LEU A 207 -22.59 7.94 -10.12
CA LEU A 207 -22.36 9.37 -9.88
C LEU A 207 -23.26 9.91 -8.77
N ALA A 208 -24.54 9.59 -8.84
CA ALA A 208 -25.51 10.05 -7.82
C ALA A 208 -25.13 9.53 -6.44
N TRP A 209 -24.73 8.26 -6.34
CA TRP A 209 -24.31 7.64 -5.08
C TRP A 209 -23.05 8.32 -4.53
N ASP A 210 -22.03 8.52 -5.38
CA ASP A 210 -20.76 9.13 -4.97
C ASP A 210 -20.96 10.56 -4.45
N ILE A 211 -21.82 11.35 -5.14
CA ILE A 211 -22.18 12.71 -4.69
C ILE A 211 -22.85 12.65 -3.32
N GLY A 212 -23.79 11.72 -3.13
CA GLY A 212 -24.45 11.50 -1.86
C GLY A 212 -23.47 11.13 -0.76
N ARG A 213 -22.54 10.21 -1.08
CA ARG A 213 -21.52 9.76 -0.13
C ARG A 213 -20.61 10.91 0.31
N LEU A 214 -20.12 11.70 -0.66
CA LEU A 214 -19.28 12.85 -0.33
C LEU A 214 -20.06 13.86 0.52
N ARG A 215 -21.35 14.09 0.22
CA ARG A 215 -22.19 14.99 1.02
C ARG A 215 -22.31 14.51 2.48
N THR A 216 -22.53 13.21 2.69
CA THR A 216 -22.58 12.61 4.03
C THR A 216 -21.28 12.86 4.80
N VAL A 217 -20.14 12.54 4.16
CA VAL A 217 -18.81 12.71 4.77
C VAL A 217 -18.56 14.20 5.08
N HIS A 218 -18.88 15.08 4.13
CA HIS A 218 -18.65 16.51 4.27
C HIS A 218 -19.51 17.12 5.41
N THR A 219 -20.77 16.70 5.49
CA THR A 219 -21.68 17.15 6.56
C THR A 219 -21.20 16.67 7.93
N ALA A 220 -20.82 15.40 8.05
CA ALA A 220 -20.29 14.85 9.30
C ALA A 220 -19.03 15.59 9.75
N ALA A 221 -18.17 15.96 8.81
CA ALA A 221 -16.89 16.62 9.09
C ALA A 221 -17.01 18.14 9.30
N ALA A 222 -18.22 18.73 9.16
CA ALA A 222 -18.39 20.19 9.12
C ALA A 222 -17.97 20.88 10.42
N GLY A 223 -18.26 20.25 11.58
CA GLY A 223 -17.99 20.84 12.90
C GLY A 223 -16.59 20.60 13.45
N PHE A 224 -15.79 19.79 12.77
CA PHE A 224 -14.49 19.36 13.30
C PHE A 224 -13.36 20.28 12.81
N THR A 225 -12.36 20.47 13.67
CA THR A 225 -11.14 21.23 13.33
C THR A 225 -9.92 20.40 13.65
N THR A 226 -8.78 20.72 13.02
CA THR A 226 -7.54 19.98 13.19
C THR A 226 -6.34 20.91 12.96
N PRO A 227 -5.23 20.73 13.71
CA PRO A 227 -4.00 21.48 13.42
C PRO A 227 -3.21 20.88 12.25
N TYR A 228 -3.59 19.72 11.74
CA TYR A 228 -2.77 18.92 10.81
C TYR A 228 -3.01 19.24 9.32
N THR A 229 -3.99 20.11 9.02
CA THR A 229 -4.26 20.54 7.64
C THR A 229 -4.06 22.05 7.51
N GLU A 230 -3.78 22.52 6.29
CA GLU A 230 -3.59 23.95 6.05
C GLU A 230 -4.88 24.75 6.25
N CYS A 231 -6.03 24.17 5.89
CA CYS A 231 -7.34 24.81 6.05
C CYS A 231 -7.89 24.70 7.47
N GLY A 232 -7.23 23.96 8.37
CA GLY A 232 -7.66 23.79 9.76
C GLY A 232 -8.87 22.88 9.95
N ARG A 233 -9.27 22.13 8.92
CA ARG A 233 -10.43 21.23 8.92
C ARG A 233 -10.08 19.87 8.36
N PRO A 234 -10.86 18.81 8.66
CA PRO A 234 -10.63 17.52 8.01
C PRO A 234 -10.74 17.63 6.49
N VAL A 235 -9.91 16.87 5.78
CA VAL A 235 -9.81 16.89 4.32
C VAL A 235 -10.00 15.48 3.75
N TYR A 236 -10.20 15.39 2.44
CA TYR A 236 -10.60 14.14 1.79
C TYR A 236 -9.54 13.66 0.80
N TYR A 237 -9.32 12.38 0.85
CA TYR A 237 -8.59 11.59 -0.10
C TYR A 237 -9.62 10.66 -0.76
N LEU A 238 -9.95 10.93 -2.01
CA LEU A 238 -10.96 10.13 -2.72
C LEU A 238 -10.26 9.03 -3.51
N ASP A 239 -10.78 7.81 -3.48
CA ASP A 239 -10.19 6.67 -4.17
C ASP A 239 -11.26 6.01 -5.05
N ALA A 240 -11.11 6.16 -6.35
CA ALA A 240 -12.07 5.68 -7.35
C ALA A 240 -11.73 4.29 -7.93
N ASN A 241 -10.53 3.77 -7.66
CA ASN A 241 -10.06 2.47 -8.16
C ASN A 241 -10.36 2.24 -9.65
N GLY A 242 -10.21 3.29 -10.48
CA GLY A 242 -10.39 3.20 -11.93
C GLY A 242 -11.84 3.08 -12.40
N ARG A 243 -12.80 3.48 -11.58
CA ARG A 243 -14.21 3.19 -11.86
C ARG A 243 -14.93 4.24 -12.69
N TYR A 244 -14.38 5.45 -12.80
CA TYR A 244 -15.04 6.49 -13.61
C TYR A 244 -14.95 6.15 -15.10
N PRO A 245 -16.09 6.21 -15.82
CA PRO A 245 -16.09 5.82 -17.23
C PRO A 245 -15.30 6.76 -18.13
N ASP A 246 -15.30 8.05 -17.81
CA ASP A 246 -14.59 9.06 -18.58
C ASP A 246 -14.44 10.36 -17.77
N ARG A 247 -13.76 11.31 -18.36
CA ARG A 247 -13.47 12.63 -17.76
C ARG A 247 -14.74 13.46 -17.54
N GLU A 248 -15.77 13.32 -18.38
CA GLU A 248 -17.00 14.11 -18.24
C GLU A 248 -17.74 13.74 -16.94
N PHE A 249 -17.88 12.44 -16.64
CA PHE A 249 -18.49 12.00 -15.38
C PHE A 249 -17.70 12.47 -14.17
N LEU A 250 -16.38 12.42 -14.26
CA LEU A 250 -15.54 12.91 -13.16
C LEU A 250 -15.73 14.42 -12.94
N LEU A 251 -15.77 15.21 -14.02
CA LEU A 251 -15.98 16.66 -13.90
C LEU A 251 -17.35 16.99 -13.31
N ARG A 252 -18.39 16.21 -13.62
CA ARG A 252 -19.72 16.38 -13.01
C ARG A 252 -19.68 16.11 -11.51
N PHE A 253 -18.91 15.11 -11.08
CA PHE A 253 -18.70 14.83 -9.66
C PHE A 253 -17.97 16.00 -8.97
N LEU A 254 -16.89 16.50 -9.58
CA LEU A 254 -16.11 17.61 -9.01
C LEU A 254 -16.92 18.93 -8.98
N ASP A 255 -17.77 19.17 -9.99
CA ASP A 255 -18.70 20.31 -10.00
C ASP A 255 -19.71 20.20 -8.85
N ALA A 256 -20.20 19.00 -8.57
CA ALA A 256 -21.10 18.78 -7.42
C ALA A 256 -20.36 18.98 -6.09
N ALA A 257 -19.07 18.56 -6.02
CA ALA A 257 -18.24 18.79 -4.85
C ALA A 257 -18.02 20.30 -4.61
N ASP A 258 -17.82 21.06 -5.68
CA ASP A 258 -17.66 22.52 -5.61
C ASP A 258 -18.95 23.18 -5.07
N LYS A 259 -20.10 22.79 -5.61
CA LYS A 259 -21.41 23.32 -5.20
C LYS A 259 -21.77 23.06 -3.73
N MET A 260 -21.10 22.09 -3.08
CA MET A 260 -21.31 21.81 -1.66
C MET A 260 -20.13 22.29 -0.79
N ASP A 261 -19.22 23.09 -1.33
CA ASP A 261 -18.03 23.63 -0.68
C ASP A 261 -17.06 22.54 -0.21
N ALA A 262 -17.10 21.37 -0.84
CA ALA A 262 -16.23 20.23 -0.50
C ALA A 262 -14.97 20.15 -1.37
N LEU A 263 -14.98 20.80 -2.55
CA LEU A 263 -13.90 20.66 -3.54
C LEU A 263 -12.52 21.05 -2.98
N GLU A 264 -12.44 22.20 -2.27
CA GLU A 264 -11.19 22.68 -1.70
C GLU A 264 -10.65 21.77 -0.57
N ARG A 265 -11.49 20.87 -0.07
CA ARG A 265 -11.10 19.90 0.95
C ARG A 265 -10.67 18.56 0.34
N ILE A 266 -10.73 18.39 -0.99
CA ILE A 266 -10.21 17.18 -1.68
C ILE A 266 -8.73 17.42 -1.93
N VAL A 267 -7.87 16.83 -1.10
CA VAL A 267 -6.40 16.99 -1.24
C VAL A 267 -5.83 16.08 -2.30
N LEU A 268 -6.48 14.93 -2.56
CA LEU A 268 -6.07 14.06 -3.66
C LEU A 268 -7.22 13.14 -4.10
N LEU A 269 -7.17 12.74 -5.38
CA LEU A 269 -8.08 11.81 -6.02
C LEU A 269 -7.23 10.68 -6.61
N GLU A 270 -7.38 9.47 -6.09
CA GLU A 270 -6.60 8.31 -6.51
C GLU A 270 -7.31 7.55 -7.62
N GLU A 271 -6.55 7.21 -8.65
CA GLU A 271 -6.91 6.29 -9.72
C GLU A 271 -8.34 6.52 -10.23
N PRO A 272 -8.65 7.70 -10.82
CA PRO A 272 -10.02 7.94 -11.31
C PRO A 272 -10.41 7.04 -12.48
N PHE A 273 -9.46 6.71 -13.36
CA PHE A 273 -9.73 5.99 -14.61
C PHE A 273 -8.97 4.68 -14.65
N ALA A 274 -9.56 3.66 -15.29
CA ALA A 274 -8.92 2.37 -15.46
C ALA A 274 -7.68 2.48 -16.37
N GLY A 275 -6.63 1.70 -16.06
CA GLY A 275 -5.39 1.75 -16.83
C GLY A 275 -5.53 1.35 -18.29
N ASP A 276 -6.55 0.57 -18.65
CA ASP A 276 -6.83 0.17 -20.02
C ASP A 276 -7.67 1.23 -20.77
N ARG A 277 -8.20 2.23 -20.05
CA ARG A 277 -8.96 3.35 -20.61
C ARG A 277 -8.49 4.66 -19.97
N PRO A 278 -7.24 5.06 -20.23
CA PRO A 278 -6.69 6.26 -19.61
C PRO A 278 -7.34 7.52 -20.19
N GLU A 279 -7.69 8.45 -19.30
CA GLU A 279 -8.22 9.76 -19.65
C GLU A 279 -7.25 10.83 -19.17
N PRO A 280 -7.18 11.98 -19.86
CA PRO A 280 -6.30 13.05 -19.43
C PRO A 280 -6.68 13.59 -18.05
N VAL A 281 -5.73 13.57 -17.13
CA VAL A 281 -5.94 14.11 -15.77
C VAL A 281 -5.43 15.55 -15.63
N HIS A 282 -4.71 16.06 -16.63
CA HIS A 282 -4.20 17.43 -16.63
C HIS A 282 -5.35 18.43 -16.63
N GLY A 283 -5.24 19.48 -15.83
CA GLY A 283 -6.24 20.53 -15.75
C GLY A 283 -7.47 20.18 -14.91
N LEU A 284 -7.45 19.05 -14.19
CA LEU A 284 -8.49 18.80 -13.18
C LEU A 284 -8.26 19.74 -11.99
N PRO A 285 -9.34 20.19 -11.31
CA PRO A 285 -9.18 21.08 -10.16
C PRO A 285 -8.69 20.41 -8.89
N VAL A 286 -8.38 19.11 -8.96
CA VAL A 286 -7.84 18.31 -7.84
C VAL A 286 -6.55 17.63 -8.28
N ARG A 287 -5.70 17.28 -7.30
CA ARG A 287 -4.47 16.52 -7.58
C ARG A 287 -4.81 15.05 -7.74
N VAL A 288 -4.35 14.46 -8.83
CA VAL A 288 -4.58 13.04 -9.11
C VAL A 288 -3.38 12.21 -8.67
N ALA A 289 -3.66 11.09 -8.02
CA ALA A 289 -2.65 10.12 -7.59
C ALA A 289 -2.77 8.84 -8.40
N GLY A 290 -1.62 8.30 -8.82
CA GLY A 290 -1.57 6.97 -9.43
C GLY A 290 -1.26 5.91 -8.37
N ASP A 291 -2.02 4.83 -8.37
CA ASP A 291 -1.76 3.64 -7.56
C ASP A 291 -1.50 2.45 -8.50
N GLU A 292 -2.55 1.81 -8.98
CA GLU A 292 -2.39 0.63 -9.85
C GLU A 292 -1.70 0.98 -11.18
N SER A 293 -1.86 2.22 -11.64
CA SER A 293 -1.22 2.70 -12.87
C SER A 293 0.25 3.12 -12.68
N ALA A 294 0.72 3.22 -11.43
CA ALA A 294 2.09 3.65 -11.12
C ALA A 294 2.86 2.51 -10.45
N HIS A 295 3.64 1.77 -11.24
CA HIS A 295 4.39 0.61 -10.74
C HIS A 295 5.84 0.57 -11.25
N SER A 296 6.32 1.72 -11.74
CA SER A 296 7.72 1.89 -12.16
C SER A 296 8.10 3.38 -12.11
N ALA A 297 9.40 3.67 -12.14
CA ALA A 297 9.90 5.03 -12.23
C ALA A 297 9.44 5.74 -13.52
N GLN A 298 9.21 4.98 -14.59
CA GLN A 298 8.73 5.53 -15.86
C GLN A 298 7.28 6.01 -15.74
N ASP A 299 6.43 5.23 -15.08
CA ASP A 299 5.01 5.61 -14.89
C ASP A 299 4.90 6.92 -14.10
N VAL A 300 5.77 7.09 -13.10
CA VAL A 300 5.79 8.31 -12.27
C VAL A 300 6.01 9.55 -13.12
N ALA A 301 6.83 9.47 -14.15
CA ALA A 301 7.11 10.60 -15.03
C ALA A 301 5.86 11.02 -15.84
N CYS A 302 4.90 10.16 -15.99
CA CYS A 302 3.68 10.42 -16.76
C CYS A 302 2.47 10.81 -15.92
N UNK A 303 2.52 10.38 -14.71
CA UNK A 303 1.37 10.61 -13.92
C UNK A 303 1.42 11.91 -13.22
N UNK A 304 0.84 12.16 -12.73
CA UNK A 304 0.70 13.34 -12.16
C UNK A 304 1.04 13.86 -10.87
N UNK A 305 0.39 13.98 -10.22
CA UNK A 305 0.38 14.66 -9.13
C UNK A 305 0.97 14.02 -7.95
N UNK A 306 0.37 12.94 -7.61
CA UNK A 306 0.78 12.21 -6.46
C UNK A 306 1.00 10.78 -6.85
N ILE A 307 1.80 10.21 -5.94
CA ILE A 307 2.05 8.77 -6.17
C ILE A 307 1.72 8.02 -4.89
N ALA A 308 0.88 7.01 -4.97
CA ALA A 308 0.59 6.07 -3.88
C ALA A 308 1.75 5.06 -3.80
N CYS A 309 2.65 5.31 -2.86
CA CYS A 309 3.78 4.42 -2.58
C CYS A 309 3.29 3.23 -1.76
N LYS A 310 3.65 2.03 -2.19
CA LYS A 310 3.25 0.80 -1.48
C LYS A 310 4.43 -0.18 -1.46
N PRO A 311 5.45 0.08 -0.61
CA PRO A 311 6.55 -0.92 -0.50
C PRO A 311 6.03 -2.30 -0.13
N ILE A 312 4.89 -2.34 0.54
CA ILE A 312 4.21 -3.57 1.00
C ILE A 312 3.35 -4.24 -0.11
N ALA A 313 3.34 -3.67 -1.32
CA ALA A 313 2.57 -4.21 -2.46
C ALA A 313 3.38 -4.23 -3.75
N LYS A 314 4.26 -3.24 -3.94
CA LYS A 314 5.05 -3.06 -5.19
C LYS A 314 6.54 -3.32 -4.95
N THR A 315 6.92 -3.87 -3.81
CA THR A 315 8.27 -4.04 -3.26
C THR A 315 8.90 -2.71 -2.82
N LEU A 316 9.76 -2.77 -1.83
CA LEU A 316 10.50 -1.57 -1.38
C LEU A 316 11.47 -1.10 -2.47
N SER A 317 12.12 -2.06 -3.17
CA SER A 317 13.08 -1.74 -4.22
C SER A 317 12.47 -0.87 -5.31
N VAL A 318 11.34 -1.29 -5.87
CA VAL A 318 10.63 -0.51 -6.91
C VAL A 318 10.10 0.80 -6.32
N THR A 319 9.57 0.77 -5.09
CA THR A 319 9.02 1.97 -4.45
C THR A 319 10.08 3.05 -4.27
N LEU A 320 11.31 2.69 -3.87
CA LEU A 320 12.39 3.68 -3.73
C LEU A 320 12.76 4.31 -5.07
N GLU A 321 12.76 3.52 -6.16
CA GLU A 321 12.98 4.07 -7.51
C GLU A 321 11.86 5.05 -7.90
N MET A 322 10.60 4.69 -7.59
CA MET A 322 9.45 5.57 -7.85
C MET A 322 9.55 6.87 -7.06
N VAL A 323 9.93 6.79 -5.78
CA VAL A 323 10.12 7.98 -4.92
C VAL A 323 11.20 8.91 -5.50
N ARG A 324 12.33 8.35 -5.94
CA ARG A 324 13.40 9.14 -6.57
C ARG A 324 12.92 9.81 -7.87
N ALA A 325 12.12 9.08 -8.66
CA ALA A 325 11.54 9.66 -9.89
C ALA A 325 10.56 10.78 -9.55
N ALA A 326 9.71 10.57 -8.53
CA ALA A 326 8.73 11.57 -8.10
C ALA A 326 9.41 12.85 -7.60
N GLN A 327 10.46 12.72 -6.82
CA GLN A 327 11.21 13.87 -6.34
C GLN A 327 11.82 14.68 -7.50
N LYS A 328 12.32 13.99 -8.53
CA LYS A 328 12.88 14.67 -9.72
C LYS A 328 11.80 15.39 -10.54
N SER A 329 10.59 14.85 -10.60
CA SER A 329 9.48 15.46 -11.35
C SER A 329 8.66 16.44 -10.51
N GLY A 330 8.91 16.51 -9.19
CA GLY A 330 8.14 17.37 -8.28
C GLY A 330 6.80 16.76 -7.87
N ALA A 331 6.58 15.48 -8.12
CA ALA A 331 5.36 14.80 -7.70
C ALA A 331 5.40 14.48 -6.21
N ALA A 332 4.27 14.62 -5.52
CA ALA A 332 4.18 14.26 -4.11
C ALA A 332 3.99 12.74 -3.94
N CYS A 333 4.52 12.21 -2.84
CA CYS A 333 4.38 10.79 -2.49
C CYS A 333 3.70 10.65 -1.13
N PHE A 334 2.94 9.60 -0.96
CA PHE A 334 2.37 9.21 0.34
C PHE A 334 2.31 7.68 0.39
N CYS A 335 2.24 7.10 1.60
CA CYS A 335 2.17 5.64 1.73
C CYS A 335 0.73 5.19 1.88
N ALA A 336 0.28 4.40 0.92
CA ALA A 336 -1.05 3.77 0.93
C ALA A 336 -0.95 2.33 1.46
N ASP A 337 -2.09 1.73 1.80
CA ASP A 337 -2.16 0.42 2.43
C ASP A 337 -2.65 -0.68 1.47
N LEU A 338 -2.60 -1.90 1.96
CA LEU A 338 -3.09 -3.11 1.30
C LEU A 338 -3.71 -4.06 2.33
N THR A 339 -4.22 -3.51 3.43
CA THR A 339 -4.70 -4.25 4.60
C THR A 339 -3.59 -5.18 5.13
N VAL A 340 -2.48 -4.57 5.55
CA VAL A 340 -1.30 -5.34 5.95
C VAL A 340 -1.22 -5.55 7.47
N PRO A 341 -0.50 -6.61 7.93
CA PRO A 341 -0.27 -6.82 9.36
C PRO A 341 0.75 -5.81 9.90
N PRO A 342 0.87 -5.69 11.24
CA PRO A 342 1.77 -4.71 11.86
C PRO A 342 3.23 -4.78 11.38
N ALA A 343 3.73 -5.98 11.08
CA ALA A 343 5.10 -6.14 10.59
C ALA A 343 5.35 -5.38 9.28
N LEU A 344 4.34 -5.30 8.42
CA LEU A 344 4.44 -4.55 7.16
C LEU A 344 4.09 -3.08 7.34
N LEU A 345 3.23 -2.75 8.33
CA LEU A 345 2.94 -1.36 8.66
C LEU A 345 4.23 -0.61 9.05
N ASP A 346 5.13 -1.25 9.81
CA ASP A 346 6.40 -0.63 10.21
C ASP A 346 7.26 -0.25 8.98
N TRP A 347 7.26 -1.07 7.92
CA TRP A 347 7.95 -0.72 6.68
C TRP A 347 7.30 0.49 6.00
N ASN A 348 5.95 0.52 5.91
CA ASN A 348 5.22 1.67 5.35
C ASN A 348 5.51 2.94 6.16
N MET A 349 5.44 2.85 7.49
CA MET A 349 5.70 4.00 8.37
C MET A 349 7.14 4.48 8.24
N SER A 350 8.10 3.56 8.09
CA SER A 350 9.51 3.93 7.93
C SER A 350 9.72 4.77 6.67
N LEU A 351 9.05 4.42 5.58
CA LEU A 351 9.10 5.25 4.36
C LEU A 351 8.31 6.55 4.55
N ALA A 352 7.06 6.46 5.04
CA ALA A 352 6.17 7.62 5.18
C ALA A 352 6.79 8.72 6.03
N ALA A 353 7.49 8.34 7.10
CA ALA A 353 8.14 9.29 8.02
C ALA A 353 9.26 10.11 7.37
N ARG A 354 9.72 9.68 6.20
CA ARG A 354 10.83 10.34 5.50
C ARG A 354 10.42 11.02 4.19
N LEU A 355 9.15 10.83 3.76
CA LEU A 355 8.65 11.50 2.56
C LEU A 355 8.36 12.98 2.85
N PRO A 356 8.47 13.86 1.84
CA PRO A 356 7.93 15.21 1.94
C PRO A 356 6.40 15.16 2.16
N ARG A 357 5.90 16.13 2.89
CA ARG A 357 4.47 16.21 3.19
C ARG A 357 3.65 16.43 1.92
N VAL A 358 2.47 15.86 1.88
CA VAL A 358 1.51 16.07 0.79
C VAL A 358 1.00 17.52 0.87
N PRO A 359 0.95 18.28 -0.22
CA PRO A 359 0.43 19.65 -0.20
C PRO A 359 -1.00 19.70 0.38
N GLY A 360 -1.23 20.65 1.29
CA GLY A 360 -2.48 20.77 2.03
C GLY A 360 -2.39 20.19 3.44
N LEU A 361 -1.32 19.42 3.73
CA LEU A 361 -1.12 18.78 5.04
C LEU A 361 0.10 19.35 5.76
N ARG A 362 0.01 19.42 7.08
CA ARG A 362 1.08 19.93 7.95
C ARG A 362 1.87 18.81 8.62
N VAL A 363 1.57 17.55 8.28
CA VAL A 363 2.20 16.36 8.87
C VAL A 363 2.33 15.29 7.77
N GLY A 364 3.31 14.40 7.89
CA GLY A 364 3.39 13.23 7.02
C GLY A 364 2.21 12.31 7.28
N VAL A 365 1.85 11.44 6.34
CA VAL A 365 0.67 10.57 6.47
C VAL A 365 0.97 9.15 6.04
N VAL A 366 0.25 8.20 6.65
CA VAL A 366 0.32 6.78 6.28
C VAL A 366 -1.06 6.16 6.38
N GLU A 367 -1.46 5.41 5.37
CA GLU A 367 -2.69 4.63 5.41
C GLU A 367 -2.42 3.33 6.18
N SER A 368 -3.35 2.96 7.07
CA SER A 368 -3.35 1.67 7.74
C SER A 368 -4.78 1.29 8.07
N ASN A 369 -5.33 0.36 7.33
CA ASN A 369 -6.68 -0.15 7.56
C ASN A 369 -6.68 -1.58 8.14
N GLY A 370 -5.52 -2.12 8.46
CA GLY A 370 -5.40 -3.42 9.12
C GLY A 370 -6.20 -3.51 10.42
N PRO A 371 -6.08 -2.51 11.34
CA PRO A 371 -6.86 -2.55 12.59
C PRO A 371 -8.37 -2.59 12.38
N GLN A 372 -8.87 -1.99 11.29
CA GLN A 372 -10.29 -2.00 10.96
C GLN A 372 -10.75 -3.36 10.41
N ASN A 373 -9.86 -4.08 9.73
CA ASN A 373 -10.26 -5.25 8.91
C ASN A 373 -9.86 -6.60 9.48
N TYR A 374 -8.71 -6.75 10.16
CA TYR A 374 -8.31 -8.04 10.71
C TYR A 374 -9.11 -8.39 11.96
N THR A 375 -9.47 -9.66 12.09
CA THR A 375 -10.21 -10.18 13.23
C THR A 375 -9.44 -10.00 14.54
N ASP A 376 -8.14 -10.26 14.53
CA ASP A 376 -7.31 -10.22 15.75
C ASP A 376 -6.00 -9.44 15.52
N TRP A 377 -6.13 -8.11 15.46
CA TRP A 377 -5.00 -7.20 15.29
C TRP A 377 -3.98 -7.34 16.42
N ARG A 378 -4.46 -7.58 17.67
CA ARG A 378 -3.55 -7.70 18.83
C ARG A 378 -2.65 -8.92 18.73
N ARG A 379 -3.19 -10.04 18.24
CA ARG A 379 -2.38 -11.25 18.03
C ARG A 379 -1.33 -10.99 16.94
N LEU A 380 -1.73 -10.32 15.85
CA LEU A 380 -0.78 -9.99 14.79
C LEU A 380 0.33 -9.06 15.31
N ASP A 381 -0.02 -8.10 16.16
CA ASP A 381 0.97 -7.21 16.78
C ASP A 381 1.93 -8.00 17.68
N ALA A 382 1.43 -9.01 18.39
CA ALA A 382 2.27 -9.85 19.24
C ALA A 382 3.25 -10.72 18.43
N MET A 383 3.03 -10.88 17.13
CA MET A 383 3.96 -11.61 16.24
C MET A 383 5.14 -10.73 15.79
N CYS A 384 5.12 -9.44 16.10
CA CYS A 384 6.15 -8.49 15.68
C CYS A 384 7.24 -8.32 16.70
N ALA A 385 8.34 -7.68 16.30
CA ALA A 385 9.53 -7.51 17.13
C ALA A 385 9.30 -6.59 18.34
N ALA A 386 8.39 -5.63 18.23
CA ALA A 386 8.07 -4.68 19.30
C ALA A 386 6.57 -4.69 19.58
N PRO A 387 6.06 -5.75 20.24
CA PRO A 387 4.63 -5.83 20.50
C PRO A 387 4.15 -4.67 21.36
N GLY A 388 3.01 -4.07 20.97
CA GLY A 388 2.45 -2.94 21.70
C GLY A 388 3.20 -1.63 21.49
N ALA A 389 4.03 -1.55 20.45
CA ALA A 389 4.76 -0.31 20.17
C ALA A 389 3.81 0.88 20.03
N ALA A 390 4.13 1.99 20.72
CA ALA A 390 3.27 3.17 20.76
C ALA A 390 3.02 3.76 19.36
N TRP A 391 3.98 3.60 18.46
CA TRP A 391 3.85 4.11 17.10
C TRP A 391 2.87 3.32 16.23
N ARG A 392 2.37 2.16 16.66
CA ARG A 392 1.42 1.36 15.86
C ARG A 392 -0.05 1.65 16.15
N THR A 393 -0.34 2.50 17.14
CA THR A 393 -1.70 2.84 17.51
C THR A 393 -1.87 4.35 17.43
N PRO A 394 -2.68 4.86 16.50
CA PRO A 394 -2.86 6.31 16.40
C PRO A 394 -3.64 6.84 17.61
N GLN A 395 -3.34 8.05 18.01
CA GLN A 395 -4.04 8.76 19.08
C GLN A 395 -4.35 10.17 18.58
N ASN A 396 -5.61 10.56 18.65
CA ASN A 396 -6.08 11.85 18.12
C ASN A 396 -5.67 12.00 16.64
N GLY A 397 -5.87 10.95 15.86
CA GLY A 397 -5.63 10.95 14.41
C GLY A 397 -4.17 10.83 13.98
N VAL A 398 -3.20 10.67 14.91
CA VAL A 398 -1.78 10.59 14.53
C VAL A 398 -1.04 9.45 15.26
N TYR A 399 -0.10 8.84 14.57
CA TYR A 399 0.90 7.93 15.14
C TYR A 399 2.07 8.78 15.64
N ARG A 400 2.55 8.53 16.85
CA ARG A 400 3.67 9.26 17.43
C ARG A 400 4.95 8.47 17.25
N LEU A 401 5.92 9.10 16.58
CA LEU A 401 7.21 8.47 16.24
C LEU A 401 8.30 9.01 17.17
N ASP A 402 8.87 8.14 17.96
CA ASP A 402 9.90 8.50 18.94
C ASP A 402 11.29 7.99 18.55
N GLY A 403 12.24 8.09 19.47
CA GLY A 403 13.58 7.59 19.27
C GLY A 403 13.63 6.07 19.08
N GLY A 404 12.71 5.35 19.71
CA GLY A 404 12.59 3.91 19.55
C GLY A 404 12.23 3.54 18.11
N PHE A 405 11.25 4.26 17.55
CA PHE A 405 10.87 4.05 16.14
C PHE A 405 12.06 4.26 15.20
N TYR A 406 12.79 5.36 15.36
CA TYR A 406 13.89 5.69 14.43
C TYR A 406 15.14 4.85 14.66
N GLY A 407 15.35 4.36 15.88
CA GLY A 407 16.49 3.53 16.21
C GLY A 407 16.20 2.05 15.99
N GLU A 408 15.06 1.58 16.43
CA GLU A 408 14.70 0.16 16.44
C GLU A 408 13.23 -0.05 16.09
N SER A 409 12.81 0.41 14.90
CA SER A 409 11.42 0.24 14.45
C SER A 409 10.98 -1.24 14.35
N GLY A 410 11.93 -2.15 14.40
CA GLY A 410 11.63 -3.58 14.32
C GLY A 410 11.68 -4.15 12.92
N ILE A 411 11.82 -3.31 11.91
CA ILE A 411 11.81 -3.78 10.50
C ILE A 411 12.95 -4.77 10.19
N PHE A 412 14.07 -4.67 10.90
CA PHE A 412 15.22 -5.57 10.70
C PHE A 412 15.34 -6.63 11.79
N ALA A 413 14.37 -6.72 12.69
CA ALA A 413 14.39 -7.70 13.78
C ALA A 413 13.80 -9.04 13.32
N PRO A 414 14.16 -10.13 14.02
CA PRO A 414 13.57 -11.43 13.72
C PRO A 414 12.06 -11.47 13.94
N LEU A 415 11.38 -12.30 13.16
CA LEU A 415 9.93 -12.51 13.25
C LEU A 415 9.69 -14.01 13.49
N PRO A 416 9.89 -14.50 14.75
CA PRO A 416 9.88 -15.94 15.02
C PRO A 416 8.55 -16.62 14.69
N ALA A 417 7.42 -15.96 14.91
CA ALA A 417 6.11 -16.55 14.61
C ALA A 417 5.93 -16.86 13.12
N TYR A 418 6.52 -16.05 12.24
CA TYR A 418 6.53 -16.34 10.81
C TYR A 418 7.56 -17.41 10.48
N ALA A 419 8.70 -17.40 11.16
CA ALA A 419 9.76 -18.39 10.93
C ALA A 419 9.28 -19.83 11.17
N ASP A 420 8.36 -20.03 12.11
CA ASP A 420 7.81 -21.36 12.43
C ASP A 420 7.01 -21.98 11.27
N THR A 421 6.54 -21.16 10.33
CA THR A 421 5.76 -21.61 9.16
C THR A 421 6.64 -22.05 8.00
N LEU A 422 7.93 -21.70 8.02
CA LEU A 422 8.81 -21.85 6.86
C LEU A 422 9.15 -23.31 6.54
N ARG A 423 9.17 -23.65 5.25
CA ARG A 423 9.56 -24.97 4.74
C ARG A 423 10.46 -24.73 3.51
N PRO A 424 11.45 -25.59 3.28
CA PRO A 424 12.32 -25.46 2.09
C PRO A 424 11.52 -25.48 0.78
N VAL A 425 11.97 -24.69 -0.19
CA VAL A 425 11.38 -24.62 -1.55
C VAL A 425 12.11 -25.58 -2.48
#